data_382d94c6b23e2f93264bc1949937c54b
#
_entry.id   382d94c6b23e2f93264bc1949937c54b
#
_cell.length_a   1.000
_cell.length_b   1.000
_cell.length_c   1.000
_cell.angle_alpha   90.00
_cell.angle_beta   90.00
_cell.angle_gamma   90.00
#
_symmetry.space_group_name_H-M   'P 1'
#
loop_
_entity.id
_entity.type
_entity.pdbx_description
1 polymer ?
#
loop_
_entity_poly.entity_id
_entity_poly.type
_entity_poly.pdbx_seq_one_letter_code
_entity_poly.pdbx_strand_id
1 'polypeptide(L)'
;MRHASLTVRGRTWTWGQRTYVMGILNITPDSFSGDGLLHARQSDAIPLALAQAERFILAGVDVLDIGAESTRPGAQPVGAQQELDRIIPIIHALRTQFDIPISVDTYRAPTAEAALQAGADMINDVWGLHADPDLAAIAARYESPLILMHNRSSWANAELKERLGGRYVGIPYENLVSDIRRELLESVYLAHAAGVRDQDIILDPGVGFGKSTEQNLELVDRLEEFRDLGYPVLLGASRKSFIGYTLNLPPDQRVEGTAAAVAIGICRGADIVRVHDVEFMVRVARMTDAIVRRG
;
A
#
# COMPACT_ATOMS: atom_id res chain seq x y z
N MET A 1 12.30 -11.00 -18.05
CA MET A 1 11.30 -12.05 -17.66
C MET A 1 10.84 -11.71 -16.27
N ARG A 2 9.55 -11.78 -16.01
CA ARG A 2 9.00 -11.58 -14.67
C ARG A 2 9.47 -12.70 -13.74
N HIS A 3 9.90 -12.38 -12.53
CA HIS A 3 10.15 -13.40 -11.50
C HIS A 3 8.86 -14.14 -11.19
N ALA A 4 8.93 -15.46 -11.07
CA ALA A 4 7.72 -16.28 -10.90
C ALA A 4 7.13 -16.19 -9.49
N SER A 5 7.95 -15.84 -8.50
CA SER A 5 7.55 -15.86 -7.08
C SER A 5 8.38 -14.94 -6.21
N LEU A 6 7.83 -14.59 -5.05
CA LEU A 6 8.51 -13.97 -3.92
C LEU A 6 8.36 -14.87 -2.70
N THR A 7 9.43 -15.05 -1.95
CA THR A 7 9.35 -15.73 -0.64
C THR A 7 9.53 -14.72 0.48
N VAL A 8 8.53 -14.59 1.32
CA VAL A 8 8.54 -13.72 2.49
C VAL A 8 8.08 -14.52 3.71
N ARG A 9 8.88 -14.51 4.76
CA ARG A 9 8.60 -15.26 6.02
C ARG A 9 8.23 -16.72 5.78
N GLY A 10 9.02 -17.43 4.96
CA GLY A 10 8.78 -18.83 4.62
C GLY A 10 7.53 -19.12 3.79
N ARG A 11 6.78 -18.09 3.37
CA ARG A 11 5.60 -18.21 2.51
C ARG A 11 5.99 -17.80 1.08
N THR A 12 5.70 -18.66 0.13
CA THR A 12 5.98 -18.37 -1.29
C THR A 12 4.72 -17.81 -1.96
N TRP A 13 4.84 -16.61 -2.48
CA TRP A 13 3.82 -15.97 -3.31
C TRP A 13 4.15 -16.22 -4.77
N THR A 14 3.33 -17.00 -5.45
CA THR A 14 3.50 -17.30 -6.87
C THR A 14 2.62 -16.37 -7.69
N TRP A 15 3.27 -15.48 -8.44
CA TRP A 15 2.58 -14.45 -9.21
C TRP A 15 1.71 -15.04 -10.33
N GLY A 16 0.51 -14.51 -10.46
CA GLY A 16 -0.46 -14.97 -11.47
C GLY A 16 -1.33 -16.14 -11.04
N GLN A 17 -1.00 -16.89 -9.99
CA GLN A 17 -1.86 -17.97 -9.48
C GLN A 17 -3.10 -17.46 -8.76
N ARG A 18 -2.92 -16.45 -7.93
CA ARG A 18 -3.99 -15.76 -7.21
C ARG A 18 -3.59 -14.33 -6.88
N THR A 19 -4.53 -13.55 -6.43
CA THR A 19 -4.30 -12.22 -5.86
C THR A 19 -3.98 -12.33 -4.37
N TYR A 20 -2.96 -11.60 -3.93
CA TYR A 20 -2.60 -11.48 -2.52
C TYR A 20 -3.25 -10.23 -1.93
N VAL A 21 -3.73 -10.34 -0.69
CA VAL A 21 -4.43 -9.25 0.00
C VAL A 21 -3.54 -8.68 1.08
N MET A 22 -3.22 -7.39 0.98
CA MET A 22 -2.49 -6.59 1.95
C MET A 22 -3.49 -5.78 2.78
N GLY A 23 -3.57 -6.06 4.07
CA GLY A 23 -4.48 -5.39 5.00
C GLY A 23 -3.85 -4.16 5.64
N ILE A 24 -4.49 -3.01 5.50
CA ILE A 24 -4.01 -1.74 6.05
C ILE A 24 -4.31 -1.67 7.54
N LEU A 25 -3.25 -1.48 8.34
CA LEU A 25 -3.32 -1.30 9.78
C LEU A 25 -2.72 0.07 10.14
N ASN A 26 -3.55 1.11 10.05
CA ASN A 26 -3.13 2.48 10.31
C ASN A 26 -3.06 2.78 11.81
N ILE A 27 -1.90 3.22 12.28
CA ILE A 27 -1.65 3.61 13.67
C ILE A 27 -1.62 5.14 13.75
N THR A 28 -2.73 5.77 13.35
CA THR A 28 -2.88 7.23 13.41
C THR A 28 -4.01 7.61 14.37
N PRO A 29 -3.93 8.81 15.01
CA PRO A 29 -5.01 9.31 15.87
C PRO A 29 -6.38 9.28 15.20
N ASP A 30 -6.46 9.60 13.92
CA ASP A 30 -7.70 9.67 13.14
C ASP A 30 -8.18 8.30 12.66
N SER A 31 -7.29 7.32 12.54
CA SER A 31 -7.64 5.97 12.09
C SER A 31 -8.44 5.18 13.12
N PHE A 32 -8.47 5.65 14.37
CA PHE A 32 -9.12 4.99 15.48
C PHE A 32 -10.51 5.57 15.85
N SER A 33 -11.07 6.52 15.09
CA SER A 33 -12.34 7.19 15.41
C SER A 33 -13.53 6.98 14.43
N GLY A 34 -13.46 6.06 13.54
CA GLY A 34 -14.55 5.80 12.56
C GLY A 34 -14.22 4.60 11.69
N ASP A 35 -12.98 4.41 11.42
CA ASP A 35 -12.14 3.25 11.21
C ASP A 35 -10.96 3.35 12.14
N GLY A 36 -11.06 4.12 13.19
CA GLY A 36 -9.95 4.56 13.90
C GLY A 36 -10.06 4.36 15.40
N LEU A 37 -8.98 3.97 16.03
CA LEU A 37 -8.81 3.49 17.38
C LEU A 37 -8.25 4.56 18.38
N LEU A 38 -8.15 5.85 18.04
CA LEU A 38 -7.53 6.83 18.93
C LEU A 38 -8.43 7.97 19.44
N HIS A 39 -9.64 7.65 19.93
CA HIS A 39 -10.06 8.30 21.17
C HIS A 39 -9.66 7.44 22.40
N ALA A 40 -9.01 6.30 22.18
CA ALA A 40 -8.36 5.49 23.18
C ALA A 40 -7.00 6.13 23.56
N ARG A 41 -6.65 6.10 24.82
CA ARG A 41 -5.33 6.51 25.31
C ARG A 41 -4.27 5.69 24.57
N GLN A 42 -3.06 6.23 24.41
CA GLN A 42 -1.94 5.53 23.74
C GLN A 42 -1.71 4.08 24.28
N SER A 43 -2.13 3.81 25.51
CA SER A 43 -2.15 2.48 26.15
C SER A 43 -3.05 1.47 25.46
N ASP A 44 -4.05 1.90 24.69
CA ASP A 44 -5.05 1.00 24.11
C ASP A 44 -4.75 0.67 22.63
N ALA A 45 -3.75 1.34 22.04
CA ALA A 45 -3.40 1.16 20.63
C ALA A 45 -2.93 -0.28 20.32
N ILE A 46 -2.12 -0.89 21.19
CA ILE A 46 -1.63 -2.26 20.99
C ILE A 46 -2.77 -3.29 21.03
N PRO A 47 -3.62 -3.36 22.08
CA PRO A 47 -4.74 -4.30 22.09
C PRO A 47 -5.67 -4.16 20.89
N LEU A 48 -5.94 -2.95 20.45
CA LEU A 48 -6.81 -2.70 19.30
C LEU A 48 -6.16 -3.13 17.98
N ALA A 49 -4.86 -2.86 17.80
CA ALA A 49 -4.10 -3.31 16.64
C ALA A 49 -4.05 -4.85 16.57
N LEU A 50 -3.84 -5.53 17.70
CA LEU A 50 -3.86 -6.98 17.79
C LEU A 50 -5.23 -7.56 17.44
N ALA A 51 -6.31 -6.99 17.98
CA ALA A 51 -7.67 -7.44 17.67
C ALA A 51 -8.03 -7.22 16.19
N GLN A 52 -7.59 -6.12 15.58
CA GLN A 52 -7.79 -5.88 14.16
C GLN A 52 -6.96 -6.83 13.30
N ALA A 53 -5.71 -7.07 13.65
CA ALA A 53 -4.84 -8.02 12.96
C ALA A 53 -5.42 -9.44 13.00
N GLU A 54 -5.93 -9.88 14.17
CA GLU A 54 -6.58 -11.19 14.31
C GLU A 54 -7.78 -11.33 13.38
N ARG A 55 -8.67 -10.32 13.31
CA ARG A 55 -9.79 -10.32 12.38
C ARG A 55 -9.33 -10.41 10.92
N PHE A 56 -8.29 -9.68 10.55
CA PHE A 56 -7.73 -9.72 9.20
C PHE A 56 -7.14 -11.10 8.86
N ILE A 57 -6.43 -11.71 9.81
CA ILE A 57 -5.84 -13.05 9.66
C ILE A 57 -6.95 -14.10 9.51
N LEU A 58 -7.98 -14.05 10.34
CA LEU A 58 -9.14 -14.94 10.23
C LEU A 58 -9.90 -14.77 8.91
N ALA A 59 -9.95 -13.56 8.37
CA ALA A 59 -10.53 -13.28 7.06
C ALA A 59 -9.66 -13.80 5.89
N GLY A 60 -8.37 -14.08 6.13
CA GLY A 60 -7.46 -14.63 5.15
C GLY A 60 -6.61 -13.59 4.43
N VAL A 61 -6.19 -12.53 5.13
CA VAL A 61 -5.17 -11.59 4.67
C VAL A 61 -3.83 -12.28 4.46
N ASP A 62 -3.02 -11.82 3.54
CA ASP A 62 -1.69 -12.40 3.25
C ASP A 62 -0.55 -11.65 3.94
N VAL A 63 -0.71 -10.34 4.14
CA VAL A 63 0.26 -9.47 4.79
C VAL A 63 -0.45 -8.31 5.49
N LEU A 64 0.06 -7.91 6.65
CA LEU A 64 -0.37 -6.70 7.35
C LEU A 64 0.56 -5.55 6.96
N ASP A 65 0.00 -4.40 6.60
CA ASP A 65 0.76 -3.21 6.26
C ASP A 65 0.55 -2.12 7.31
N ILE A 66 1.62 -1.78 8.03
CA ILE A 66 1.59 -0.95 9.23
C ILE A 66 2.15 0.42 8.92
N GLY A 67 1.34 1.46 9.07
CA GLY A 67 1.75 2.85 8.90
C GLY A 67 1.30 3.76 10.03
N ALA A 68 2.12 4.73 10.41
CA ALA A 68 1.81 5.72 11.44
C ALA A 68 1.57 7.13 10.89
N GLU A 69 1.78 7.34 9.61
CA GLU A 69 1.56 8.61 8.93
C GLU A 69 0.40 8.49 7.93
N SER A 70 -0.51 9.45 7.94
CA SER A 70 -1.55 9.54 6.93
C SER A 70 -1.03 10.32 5.72
N THR A 71 -1.02 9.69 4.56
CA THR A 71 -0.66 10.32 3.28
C THR A 71 -1.87 10.95 2.57
N ARG A 72 -3.03 11.07 3.25
CA ARG A 72 -4.23 11.70 2.70
C ARG A 72 -4.01 13.21 2.54
N PRO A 73 -4.58 13.84 1.50
CA PRO A 73 -4.57 15.30 1.38
C PRO A 73 -5.18 15.96 2.64
N GLY A 74 -4.42 16.87 3.26
CA GLY A 74 -4.83 17.54 4.50
C GLY A 74 -4.30 16.93 5.80
N ALA A 75 -3.66 15.76 5.77
CA ALA A 75 -3.05 15.18 6.95
C ALA A 75 -1.81 15.97 7.41
N GLN A 76 -1.62 16.06 8.72
CA GLN A 76 -0.42 16.67 9.28
C GLN A 76 0.76 15.69 9.19
N PRO A 77 1.94 16.14 8.74
CA PRO A 77 3.13 15.32 8.74
C PRO A 77 3.48 14.83 10.14
N VAL A 78 3.92 13.58 10.24
CA VAL A 78 4.38 12.97 11.49
C VAL A 78 5.91 13.04 11.55
N GLY A 79 6.47 13.48 12.69
CA GLY A 79 7.92 13.47 12.87
C GLY A 79 8.48 12.05 12.96
N ALA A 80 9.73 11.83 12.53
CA ALA A 80 10.36 10.51 12.49
C ALA A 80 10.33 9.80 13.87
N GLN A 81 10.62 10.51 14.97
CA GLN A 81 10.56 9.91 16.31
C GLN A 81 9.14 9.49 16.68
N GLN A 82 8.15 10.32 16.36
CA GLN A 82 6.74 10.00 16.64
C GLN A 82 6.25 8.80 15.83
N GLU A 83 6.73 8.64 14.60
CA GLU A 83 6.47 7.46 13.77
C GLU A 83 7.03 6.20 14.43
N LEU A 84 8.31 6.23 14.84
CA LEU A 84 8.96 5.14 15.56
C LEU A 84 8.21 4.76 16.84
N ASP A 85 7.88 5.75 17.67
CA ASP A 85 7.19 5.55 18.95
C ASP A 85 5.81 4.88 18.77
N ARG A 86 5.18 5.06 17.59
CA ARG A 86 3.87 4.48 17.27
C ARG A 86 3.99 3.06 16.74
N ILE A 87 4.88 2.80 15.77
CA ILE A 87 4.86 1.53 15.03
C ILE A 87 5.69 0.43 15.68
N ILE A 88 6.83 0.75 16.29
CA ILE A 88 7.75 -0.27 16.82
C ILE A 88 7.10 -1.14 17.91
N PRO A 89 6.41 -0.59 18.92
CA PRO A 89 5.73 -1.41 19.93
C PRO A 89 4.66 -2.32 19.34
N ILE A 90 3.97 -1.86 18.27
CA ILE A 90 2.91 -2.62 17.61
C ILE A 90 3.49 -3.75 16.77
N ILE A 91 4.55 -3.49 16.00
CA ILE A 91 5.25 -4.55 15.23
C ILE A 91 5.73 -5.65 16.20
N HIS A 92 6.35 -5.28 17.31
CA HIS A 92 6.77 -6.22 18.35
C HIS A 92 5.62 -7.07 18.88
N ALA A 93 4.49 -6.44 19.23
CA ALA A 93 3.33 -7.13 19.76
C ALA A 93 2.72 -8.09 18.73
N LEU A 94 2.56 -7.63 17.48
CA LEU A 94 2.06 -8.45 16.38
C LEU A 94 2.98 -9.65 16.12
N ARG A 95 4.29 -9.44 16.10
CA ARG A 95 5.27 -10.49 15.85
C ARG A 95 5.29 -11.55 16.94
N THR A 96 5.01 -11.15 18.19
CA THR A 96 4.92 -12.09 19.32
C THR A 96 3.71 -13.02 19.21
N GLN A 97 2.59 -12.53 18.63
CA GLN A 97 1.34 -13.28 18.59
C GLN A 97 1.05 -13.97 17.26
N PHE A 98 1.53 -13.42 16.15
CA PHE A 98 1.13 -13.88 14.82
C PHE A 98 2.32 -14.18 13.93
N ASP A 99 2.25 -15.34 13.27
CA ASP A 99 3.17 -15.71 12.19
C ASP A 99 2.60 -15.32 10.83
N ILE A 100 2.56 -14.01 10.54
CA ILE A 100 2.11 -13.45 9.27
C ILE A 100 3.17 -12.46 8.76
N PRO A 101 3.38 -12.32 7.45
CA PRO A 101 4.19 -11.24 6.90
C PRO A 101 3.71 -9.86 7.37
N ILE A 102 4.64 -8.99 7.74
CA ILE A 102 4.41 -7.62 8.15
C ILE A 102 5.19 -6.70 7.21
N SER A 103 4.48 -5.78 6.58
CA SER A 103 5.02 -4.65 5.82
C SER A 103 5.01 -3.40 6.67
N VAL A 104 6.02 -2.55 6.56
CA VAL A 104 6.04 -1.21 7.15
C VAL A 104 5.84 -0.16 6.07
N ASP A 105 4.78 0.66 6.20
CA ASP A 105 4.48 1.80 5.32
C ASP A 105 5.27 3.02 5.81
N THR A 106 6.45 3.22 5.26
CA THR A 106 7.35 4.34 5.57
C THR A 106 8.30 4.63 4.41
N TYR A 107 8.64 5.90 4.26
CA TYR A 107 9.63 6.38 3.32
C TYR A 107 10.95 6.82 4.00
N ARG A 108 11.09 6.57 5.31
CA ARG A 108 12.26 6.96 6.10
C ARG A 108 13.15 5.76 6.40
N ALA A 109 14.42 5.83 6.01
CA ALA A 109 15.40 4.77 6.23
C ALA A 109 15.54 4.38 7.73
N PRO A 110 15.66 5.32 8.70
CA PRO A 110 15.74 4.95 10.11
C PRO A 110 14.50 4.23 10.65
N THR A 111 13.31 4.61 10.17
CA THR A 111 12.06 3.95 10.56
C THR A 111 11.98 2.54 9.99
N ALA A 112 12.33 2.37 8.71
CA ALA A 112 12.36 1.07 8.06
C ALA A 112 13.35 0.12 8.75
N GLU A 113 14.55 0.59 9.07
CA GLU A 113 15.55 -0.22 9.78
C GLU A 113 15.05 -0.68 11.14
N ALA A 114 14.51 0.22 11.95
CA ALA A 114 13.96 -0.11 13.25
C ALA A 114 12.78 -1.09 13.16
N ALA A 115 11.90 -0.91 12.16
CA ALA A 115 10.78 -1.80 11.92
C ALA A 115 11.22 -3.22 11.52
N LEU A 116 12.22 -3.36 10.64
CA LEU A 116 12.79 -4.65 10.27
C LEU A 116 13.45 -5.34 11.47
N GLN A 117 14.17 -4.59 12.30
CA GLN A 117 14.75 -5.12 13.56
C GLN A 117 13.67 -5.54 14.56
N ALA A 118 12.52 -4.86 14.58
CA ALA A 118 11.38 -5.22 15.41
C ALA A 118 10.57 -6.41 14.88
N GLY A 119 10.85 -6.88 13.67
CA GLY A 119 10.24 -8.06 13.06
C GLY A 119 9.32 -7.80 11.88
N ALA A 120 9.36 -6.62 11.25
CA ALA A 120 8.79 -6.43 9.92
C ALA A 120 9.58 -7.24 8.89
N ASP A 121 8.92 -7.61 7.80
CA ASP A 121 9.47 -8.46 6.75
C ASP A 121 9.63 -7.69 5.42
N MET A 122 8.86 -6.62 5.20
CA MET A 122 8.79 -5.88 3.94
C MET A 122 8.76 -4.37 4.19
N ILE A 123 9.16 -3.58 3.19
CA ILE A 123 9.05 -2.12 3.19
C ILE A 123 8.08 -1.70 2.09
N ASN A 124 7.14 -0.80 2.44
CA ASN A 124 6.22 -0.16 1.49
C ASN A 124 6.57 1.33 1.41
N ASP A 125 7.29 1.73 0.37
CA ASP A 125 7.73 3.11 0.17
C ASP A 125 6.81 3.85 -0.79
N VAL A 126 5.96 4.71 -0.25
CA VAL A 126 5.00 5.53 -1.00
C VAL A 126 5.64 6.69 -1.79
N TRP A 127 6.96 6.83 -1.75
CA TRP A 127 7.72 7.82 -2.51
C TRP A 127 8.73 7.20 -3.49
N GLY A 128 8.83 5.86 -3.55
CA GLY A 128 9.67 5.17 -4.52
C GLY A 128 11.13 5.58 -4.48
N LEU A 129 11.72 5.70 -3.28
CA LEU A 129 13.11 6.10 -3.02
C LEU A 129 13.45 7.57 -3.31
N HIS A 130 12.45 8.41 -3.62
CA HIS A 130 12.71 9.84 -3.90
C HIS A 130 12.67 10.73 -2.65
N ALA A 131 12.13 10.25 -1.53
CA ALA A 131 12.07 11.02 -0.28
C ALA A 131 13.30 10.80 0.61
N ASP A 132 13.78 9.56 0.70
CA ASP A 132 14.97 9.19 1.48
C ASP A 132 15.79 8.15 0.68
N PRO A 133 16.89 8.56 0.04
CA PRO A 133 17.71 7.66 -0.78
C PRO A 133 18.42 6.55 0.00
N ASP A 134 18.59 6.71 1.33
CA ASP A 134 19.24 5.69 2.17
C ASP A 134 18.34 4.48 2.40
N LEU A 135 17.02 4.59 2.15
CA LEU A 135 16.06 3.51 2.33
C LEU A 135 16.40 2.27 1.48
N ALA A 136 16.90 2.48 0.25
CA ALA A 136 17.29 1.40 -0.63
C ALA A 136 18.43 0.55 -0.05
N ALA A 137 19.41 1.19 0.61
CA ALA A 137 20.52 0.48 1.26
C ALA A 137 20.03 -0.36 2.47
N ILE A 138 19.01 0.11 3.18
CA ILE A 138 18.37 -0.65 4.26
C ILE A 138 17.68 -1.89 3.67
N ALA A 139 16.85 -1.72 2.63
CA ALA A 139 16.17 -2.84 1.97
C ALA A 139 17.17 -3.90 1.49
N ALA A 140 18.26 -3.49 0.82
CA ALA A 140 19.30 -4.38 0.34
C ALA A 140 20.01 -5.14 1.49
N ARG A 141 20.39 -4.44 2.56
CA ARG A 141 21.09 -5.04 3.72
C ARG A 141 20.27 -6.10 4.44
N TYR A 142 18.98 -5.89 4.56
CA TYR A 142 18.06 -6.83 5.21
C TYR A 142 17.45 -7.84 4.23
N GLU A 143 17.81 -7.79 2.94
CA GLU A 143 17.20 -8.60 1.87
C GLU A 143 15.65 -8.51 1.91
N SER A 144 15.13 -7.34 2.25
CA SER A 144 13.70 -7.08 2.46
C SER A 144 13.01 -6.79 1.13
N PRO A 145 11.87 -7.44 0.83
CA PRO A 145 11.03 -7.01 -0.27
C PRO A 145 10.67 -5.53 -0.15
N LEU A 146 10.71 -4.82 -1.29
CA LEU A 146 10.52 -3.39 -1.37
C LEU A 146 9.41 -3.05 -2.37
N ILE A 147 8.36 -2.41 -1.89
CA ILE A 147 7.32 -1.84 -2.74
C ILE A 147 7.71 -0.42 -3.09
N LEU A 148 7.79 -0.14 -4.39
CA LEU A 148 8.12 1.16 -4.96
C LEU A 148 6.88 1.78 -5.57
N MET A 149 6.37 2.86 -4.97
CA MET A 149 5.18 3.52 -5.47
C MET A 149 5.52 4.81 -6.23
N HIS A 150 4.85 5.01 -7.36
CA HIS A 150 4.89 6.27 -8.10
C HIS A 150 4.06 7.35 -7.39
N ASN A 151 4.72 8.48 -7.06
CA ASN A 151 4.10 9.57 -6.34
C ASN A 151 4.54 10.93 -6.88
N ARG A 152 3.60 11.71 -7.41
CA ARG A 152 3.77 13.12 -7.77
C ARG A 152 2.87 14.04 -6.94
N SER A 153 2.42 13.60 -5.75
CA SER A 153 1.56 14.41 -4.91
C SER A 153 2.29 15.66 -4.40
N SER A 154 1.55 16.76 -4.34
CA SER A 154 2.00 18.01 -3.76
C SER A 154 0.84 18.67 -3.04
N TRP A 155 1.09 19.25 -1.87
CA TRP A 155 0.10 20.03 -1.12
C TRP A 155 -0.50 21.17 -1.93
N ALA A 156 0.27 21.78 -2.85
CA ALA A 156 -0.19 22.84 -3.73
C ALA A 156 -1.31 22.37 -4.68
N ASN A 157 -1.42 21.07 -4.93
CA ASN A 157 -2.40 20.45 -5.82
C ASN A 157 -3.48 19.68 -5.03
N ALA A 158 -3.65 19.94 -3.74
CA ALA A 158 -4.67 19.32 -2.91
C ALA A 158 -5.92 20.22 -2.81
N GLU A 159 -7.09 19.60 -2.93
CA GLU A 159 -8.40 20.22 -2.69
C GLU A 159 -9.10 19.46 -1.57
N LEU A 160 -9.68 20.19 -0.61
CA LEU A 160 -10.45 19.60 0.49
C LEU A 160 -11.93 19.97 0.32
N LYS A 161 -12.81 18.95 0.29
CA LYS A 161 -14.26 19.13 0.36
C LYS A 161 -14.77 18.45 1.62
N GLU A 162 -15.54 19.19 2.42
CA GLU A 162 -16.04 18.74 3.73
C GLU A 162 -16.66 17.33 3.67
N ARG A 163 -17.56 17.08 2.73
CA ARG A 163 -18.28 15.81 2.61
C ARG A 163 -17.48 14.72 1.89
N LEU A 164 -16.68 15.07 0.88
CA LEU A 164 -15.98 14.10 0.03
C LEU A 164 -14.52 13.88 0.47
N GLY A 165 -14.06 14.61 1.48
CA GLY A 165 -12.67 14.57 1.90
C GLY A 165 -11.70 15.20 0.89
N GLY A 166 -10.41 15.00 1.15
CA GLY A 166 -9.34 15.54 0.32
C GLY A 166 -9.11 14.73 -0.97
N ARG A 167 -8.72 15.44 -2.04
CA ARG A 167 -8.19 14.84 -3.28
C ARG A 167 -7.03 15.65 -3.81
N TYR A 168 -6.22 15.04 -4.67
CA TYR A 168 -5.35 15.77 -5.58
C TYR A 168 -6.14 16.14 -6.84
N VAL A 169 -5.95 17.37 -7.33
CA VAL A 169 -6.59 17.83 -8.58
C VAL A 169 -5.84 17.33 -9.82
N GLY A 170 -4.73 16.66 -9.60
CA GLY A 170 -3.86 16.13 -10.64
C GLY A 170 -2.81 17.14 -11.09
N ILE A 171 -1.82 16.61 -11.80
CA ILE A 171 -0.80 17.40 -12.49
C ILE A 171 -0.78 16.98 -13.97
N PRO A 172 -0.22 17.80 -14.86
CA PRO A 172 -0.06 17.41 -16.25
C PRO A 172 0.87 16.21 -16.39
N TYR A 173 0.49 15.26 -17.26
CA TYR A 173 1.32 14.20 -17.80
C TYR A 173 1.34 14.38 -19.33
N GLU A 174 2.45 14.12 -19.97
CA GLU A 174 2.48 14.05 -21.44
C GLU A 174 1.73 12.79 -21.91
N ASN A 175 2.01 11.66 -21.28
CA ASN A 175 1.26 10.42 -21.39
C ASN A 175 1.23 9.75 -20.01
N LEU A 176 0.06 9.63 -19.41
CA LEU A 176 -0.09 9.18 -18.03
C LEU A 176 0.65 7.88 -17.74
N VAL A 177 0.36 6.83 -18.49
CA VAL A 177 0.91 5.51 -18.23
C VAL A 177 2.40 5.44 -18.57
N SER A 178 2.80 6.03 -19.71
CA SER A 178 4.21 6.03 -20.12
C SER A 178 5.11 6.79 -19.16
N ASP A 179 4.64 7.94 -18.64
CA ASP A 179 5.40 8.73 -17.67
C ASP A 179 5.55 7.97 -16.35
N ILE A 180 4.46 7.39 -15.84
CA ILE A 180 4.50 6.60 -14.60
C ILE A 180 5.42 5.38 -14.75
N ARG A 181 5.37 4.69 -15.89
CA ARG A 181 6.25 3.55 -16.16
C ARG A 181 7.71 3.94 -16.16
N ARG A 182 8.06 5.07 -16.81
CA ARG A 182 9.43 5.60 -16.82
C ARG A 182 9.92 5.90 -15.40
N GLU A 183 9.12 6.60 -14.59
CA GLU A 183 9.49 7.00 -13.24
C GLU A 183 9.57 5.83 -12.25
N LEU A 184 8.72 4.81 -12.42
CA LEU A 184 8.89 3.56 -11.69
C LEU A 184 10.19 2.84 -12.04
N LEU A 185 10.62 2.85 -13.32
CA LEU A 185 11.91 2.29 -13.72
C LEU A 185 13.10 3.10 -13.18
N GLU A 186 12.96 4.41 -12.99
CA GLU A 186 13.95 5.23 -12.28
C GLU A 186 14.08 4.77 -10.82
N SER A 187 12.98 4.52 -10.13
CA SER A 187 12.96 3.96 -8.77
C SER A 187 13.60 2.56 -8.72
N VAL A 188 13.31 1.70 -9.70
CA VAL A 188 13.95 0.38 -9.84
C VAL A 188 15.46 0.52 -10.02
N TYR A 189 15.90 1.46 -10.85
CA TYR A 189 17.33 1.73 -11.05
C TYR A 189 18.01 2.14 -9.73
N LEU A 190 17.37 3.02 -8.93
CA LEU A 190 17.89 3.40 -7.61
C LEU A 190 17.97 2.20 -6.66
N ALA A 191 16.95 1.35 -6.64
CA ALA A 191 16.95 0.13 -5.84
C ALA A 191 18.10 -0.82 -6.21
N HIS A 192 18.31 -1.07 -7.52
CA HIS A 192 19.40 -1.92 -8.01
C HIS A 192 20.77 -1.32 -7.70
N ALA A 193 20.93 -0.01 -7.85
CA ALA A 193 22.20 0.67 -7.54
C ALA A 193 22.61 0.50 -6.07
N ALA A 194 21.62 0.36 -5.16
CA ALA A 194 21.84 0.07 -3.74
C ALA A 194 22.00 -1.44 -3.44
N GLY A 195 21.80 -2.34 -4.41
CA GLY A 195 21.94 -3.78 -4.25
C GLY A 195 20.63 -4.53 -3.92
N VAL A 196 19.45 -3.90 -4.04
CA VAL A 196 18.17 -4.60 -3.91
C VAL A 196 18.03 -5.60 -5.05
N ARG A 197 17.67 -6.84 -4.73
CA ARG A 197 17.53 -7.91 -5.73
C ARG A 197 16.27 -7.69 -6.57
N ASP A 198 16.34 -7.97 -7.83
CA ASP A 198 15.23 -7.80 -8.79
C ASP A 198 13.94 -8.52 -8.35
N GLN A 199 14.09 -9.72 -7.79
CA GLN A 199 12.97 -10.53 -7.29
C GLN A 199 12.27 -9.97 -6.06
N ASP A 200 12.89 -9.03 -5.34
CA ASP A 200 12.35 -8.42 -4.11
C ASP A 200 11.61 -7.09 -4.40
N ILE A 201 11.54 -6.67 -5.66
CA ILE A 201 10.88 -5.43 -6.06
C ILE A 201 9.43 -5.68 -6.45
N ILE A 202 8.52 -4.85 -5.92
CA ILE A 202 7.10 -4.79 -6.26
C ILE A 202 6.79 -3.35 -6.68
N LEU A 203 6.00 -3.16 -7.74
CA LEU A 203 5.65 -1.83 -8.24
C LEU A 203 4.20 -1.46 -7.91
N ASP A 204 3.99 -0.22 -7.47
CA ASP A 204 2.67 0.39 -7.30
C ASP A 204 2.56 1.64 -8.18
N PRO A 205 1.63 1.70 -9.15
CA PRO A 205 1.42 2.87 -9.99
C PRO A 205 0.92 4.12 -9.26
N GLY A 206 0.61 4.00 -7.97
CA GLY A 206 0.27 5.14 -7.10
C GLY A 206 -1.10 5.75 -7.39
N VAL A 207 -2.13 4.91 -7.51
CA VAL A 207 -3.53 5.38 -7.61
C VAL A 207 -3.84 6.31 -6.44
N GLY A 208 -4.37 7.52 -6.72
CA GLY A 208 -4.71 8.51 -5.70
C GLY A 208 -3.58 9.46 -5.28
N PHE A 209 -2.36 9.32 -5.81
CA PHE A 209 -1.21 10.15 -5.46
C PHE A 209 -0.82 11.09 -6.61
N GLY A 210 -1.14 12.39 -6.46
CA GLY A 210 -0.83 13.42 -7.46
C GLY A 210 -1.61 13.28 -8.78
N LYS A 211 -2.74 12.59 -8.78
CA LYS A 211 -3.54 12.29 -9.98
C LYS A 211 -4.98 12.77 -9.83
N SER A 212 -5.59 13.26 -10.91
CA SER A 212 -7.00 13.62 -10.94
C SER A 212 -7.92 12.40 -10.84
N THR A 213 -9.23 12.61 -10.70
CA THR A 213 -10.21 11.52 -10.69
C THR A 213 -10.14 10.72 -12.00
N GLU A 214 -10.11 11.40 -13.14
CA GLU A 214 -10.06 10.82 -14.49
C GLU A 214 -8.77 10.03 -14.69
N GLN A 215 -7.62 10.61 -14.29
CA GLN A 215 -6.32 9.95 -14.36
C GLN A 215 -6.29 8.66 -13.50
N ASN A 216 -6.93 8.66 -12.33
CA ASN A 216 -7.02 7.47 -11.50
C ASN A 216 -7.91 6.39 -12.11
N LEU A 217 -9.02 6.76 -12.75
CA LEU A 217 -9.89 5.83 -13.47
C LEU A 217 -9.14 5.20 -14.67
N GLU A 218 -8.45 6.02 -15.46
CA GLU A 218 -7.60 5.56 -16.57
C GLU A 218 -6.51 4.61 -16.08
N LEU A 219 -5.86 4.93 -14.95
CA LEU A 219 -4.78 4.12 -14.39
C LEU A 219 -5.25 2.73 -13.96
N VAL A 220 -6.45 2.63 -13.36
CA VAL A 220 -7.05 1.34 -12.99
C VAL A 220 -7.43 0.55 -14.25
N ASP A 221 -8.00 1.19 -15.26
CA ASP A 221 -8.39 0.51 -16.51
C ASP A 221 -7.18 0.00 -17.31
N ARG A 222 -6.07 0.74 -17.28
CA ARG A 222 -4.82 0.41 -18.01
C ARG A 222 -3.75 -0.24 -17.15
N LEU A 223 -4.11 -0.81 -15.99
CA LEU A 223 -3.15 -1.38 -15.04
C LEU A 223 -2.30 -2.48 -15.64
N GLU A 224 -2.82 -3.23 -16.60
CA GLU A 224 -2.12 -4.32 -17.29
C GLU A 224 -0.82 -3.89 -17.97
N GLU A 225 -0.72 -2.63 -18.41
CA GLU A 225 0.48 -2.10 -19.05
C GLU A 225 1.69 -2.05 -18.11
N PHE A 226 1.49 -2.06 -16.78
CA PHE A 226 2.59 -2.10 -15.81
C PHE A 226 3.19 -3.49 -15.65
N ARG A 227 2.46 -4.56 -16.01
CA ARG A 227 2.99 -5.93 -15.98
C ARG A 227 4.16 -6.13 -16.94
N ASP A 228 4.17 -5.37 -18.04
CA ASP A 228 5.23 -5.42 -19.05
C ASP A 228 6.58 -4.90 -18.53
N LEU A 229 6.59 -4.22 -17.38
CA LEU A 229 7.84 -3.85 -16.69
C LEU A 229 8.57 -5.05 -16.07
N GLY A 230 7.89 -6.20 -15.95
CA GLY A 230 8.51 -7.43 -15.47
C GLY A 230 8.41 -7.65 -13.96
N TYR A 231 7.73 -6.78 -13.22
CA TYR A 231 7.58 -6.83 -11.77
C TYR A 231 6.13 -7.15 -11.37
N PRO A 232 5.89 -7.71 -10.17
CA PRO A 232 4.55 -7.81 -9.62
C PRO A 232 3.95 -6.42 -9.38
N VAL A 233 2.64 -6.30 -9.55
CA VAL A 233 1.92 -5.03 -9.46
C VAL A 233 1.01 -5.03 -8.24
N LEU A 234 1.20 -4.01 -7.38
CA LEU A 234 0.31 -3.71 -6.28
C LEU A 234 -0.70 -2.63 -6.69
N LEU A 235 -1.95 -2.82 -6.31
CA LEU A 235 -3.03 -1.83 -6.47
C LEU A 235 -3.56 -1.39 -5.11
N GLY A 236 -3.35 -0.14 -4.75
CA GLY A 236 -3.91 0.51 -3.57
C GLY A 236 -5.06 1.45 -3.92
N ALA A 237 -6.28 0.93 -4.19
CA ALA A 237 -7.44 1.74 -4.56
C ALA A 237 -8.43 2.01 -3.40
N SER A 238 -8.25 1.35 -2.26
CA SER A 238 -9.23 1.27 -1.18
C SER A 238 -9.62 2.63 -0.59
N ARG A 239 -10.93 2.94 -0.64
CA ARG A 239 -11.58 4.14 -0.10
C ARG A 239 -11.00 5.46 -0.64
N LYS A 240 -10.24 5.43 -1.74
CA LYS A 240 -9.58 6.61 -2.30
C LYS A 240 -10.56 7.62 -2.88
N SER A 241 -10.11 8.86 -2.97
CA SER A 241 -10.95 10.02 -3.33
C SER A 241 -11.59 9.88 -4.72
N PHE A 242 -10.91 9.29 -5.70
CA PHE A 242 -11.48 9.11 -7.02
C PHE A 242 -12.80 8.32 -7.00
N ILE A 243 -12.94 7.31 -6.12
CA ILE A 243 -14.19 6.58 -5.91
C ILE A 243 -15.26 7.52 -5.35
N GLY A 244 -14.89 8.27 -4.30
CA GLY A 244 -15.81 9.21 -3.66
C GLY A 244 -16.31 10.31 -4.58
N TYR A 245 -15.44 10.85 -5.43
CA TYR A 245 -15.82 11.89 -6.39
C TYR A 245 -16.62 11.34 -7.57
N THR A 246 -16.37 10.10 -8.00
CA THR A 246 -17.16 9.43 -9.03
C THR A 246 -18.57 9.10 -8.55
N LEU A 247 -18.70 8.57 -7.34
CA LEU A 247 -19.98 8.10 -6.77
C LEU A 247 -20.69 9.16 -5.92
N ASN A 248 -20.06 10.32 -5.67
CA ASN A 248 -20.53 11.35 -4.75
C ASN A 248 -20.73 10.84 -3.32
N LEU A 249 -19.78 10.04 -2.80
CA LEU A 249 -19.85 9.37 -1.49
C LEU A 249 -18.72 9.81 -0.54
N PRO A 250 -19.02 9.95 0.77
CA PRO A 250 -17.99 10.20 1.78
C PRO A 250 -17.05 9.00 1.95
N PRO A 251 -15.90 9.15 2.64
CA PRO A 251 -14.87 8.10 2.74
C PRO A 251 -15.33 6.76 3.33
N ASP A 252 -16.26 6.80 4.27
CA ASP A 252 -16.83 5.63 4.97
C ASP A 252 -17.85 4.83 4.15
N GLN A 253 -18.31 5.37 3.02
CA GLN A 253 -19.31 4.77 2.13
C GLN A 253 -18.73 4.36 0.76
N ARG A 254 -17.48 3.92 0.71
CA ARG A 254 -16.79 3.62 -0.57
C ARG A 254 -16.46 2.14 -0.77
N VAL A 255 -17.07 1.26 0.01
CA VAL A 255 -16.71 -0.17 0.00
C VAL A 255 -17.08 -0.82 -1.33
N GLU A 256 -18.25 -0.51 -1.90
CA GLU A 256 -18.70 -1.05 -3.19
C GLU A 256 -17.84 -0.53 -4.36
N GLY A 257 -17.52 0.76 -4.33
CA GLY A 257 -16.61 1.36 -5.33
C GLY A 257 -15.18 0.80 -5.21
N THR A 258 -14.74 0.51 -3.98
CA THR A 258 -13.47 -0.19 -3.74
C THR A 258 -13.52 -1.59 -4.33
N ALA A 259 -14.61 -2.34 -4.11
CA ALA A 259 -14.78 -3.70 -4.63
C ALA A 259 -14.74 -3.72 -6.17
N ALA A 260 -15.40 -2.76 -6.82
CA ALA A 260 -15.36 -2.61 -8.27
C ALA A 260 -13.93 -2.32 -8.77
N ALA A 261 -13.24 -1.35 -8.16
CA ALA A 261 -11.86 -1.02 -8.54
C ALA A 261 -10.89 -2.19 -8.31
N VAL A 262 -11.06 -2.94 -7.22
CA VAL A 262 -10.27 -4.15 -6.91
C VAL A 262 -10.53 -5.24 -7.94
N ALA A 263 -11.79 -5.53 -8.25
CA ALA A 263 -12.14 -6.57 -9.23
C ALA A 263 -11.58 -6.24 -10.63
N ILE A 264 -11.75 -5.01 -11.11
CA ILE A 264 -11.18 -4.57 -12.39
C ILE A 264 -9.65 -4.61 -12.34
N GLY A 265 -9.02 -4.12 -11.26
CA GLY A 265 -7.56 -4.19 -11.12
C GLY A 265 -7.01 -5.61 -11.18
N ILE A 266 -7.68 -6.58 -10.56
CA ILE A 266 -7.33 -8.01 -10.64
C ILE A 266 -7.47 -8.52 -12.07
N CYS A 267 -8.56 -8.20 -12.77
CA CYS A 267 -8.74 -8.53 -14.19
C CYS A 267 -7.63 -7.92 -15.07
N ARG A 268 -7.16 -6.72 -14.73
CA ARG A 268 -6.04 -6.00 -15.37
C ARG A 268 -4.67 -6.42 -14.84
N GLY A 269 -4.59 -7.43 -13.99
CA GLY A 269 -3.34 -8.10 -13.61
C GLY A 269 -2.67 -7.62 -12.34
N ALA A 270 -3.39 -6.98 -11.42
CA ALA A 270 -2.89 -6.76 -10.06
C ALA A 270 -2.54 -8.11 -9.41
N ASP A 271 -1.37 -8.16 -8.78
CA ASP A 271 -0.90 -9.32 -8.01
C ASP A 271 -1.20 -9.17 -6.53
N ILE A 272 -1.18 -7.92 -6.05
CA ILE A 272 -1.47 -7.56 -4.68
C ILE A 272 -2.52 -6.45 -4.67
N VAL A 273 -3.48 -6.55 -3.76
CA VAL A 273 -4.44 -5.47 -3.50
C VAL A 273 -4.31 -5.00 -2.05
N ARG A 274 -4.10 -3.68 -1.87
CA ARG A 274 -3.94 -3.06 -0.54
C ARG A 274 -5.24 -2.42 -0.10
N VAL A 275 -5.83 -2.90 1.00
CA VAL A 275 -7.22 -2.63 1.35
C VAL A 275 -7.45 -2.41 2.85
N HIS A 276 -8.47 -1.58 3.20
CA HIS A 276 -8.95 -1.37 4.56
C HIS A 276 -9.98 -2.45 4.97
N ASP A 277 -10.93 -2.75 4.07
CA ASP A 277 -12.07 -3.66 4.32
C ASP A 277 -11.68 -5.11 3.98
N VAL A 278 -10.72 -5.68 4.73
CA VAL A 278 -10.10 -6.97 4.41
C VAL A 278 -11.13 -8.09 4.27
N GLU A 279 -12.08 -8.20 5.19
CA GLU A 279 -13.09 -9.28 5.18
C GLU A 279 -13.92 -9.30 3.89
N PHE A 280 -14.27 -8.12 3.36
CA PHE A 280 -15.00 -7.99 2.09
C PHE A 280 -14.07 -8.23 0.91
N MET A 281 -12.88 -7.62 0.92
CA MET A 281 -12.00 -7.61 -0.25
C MET A 281 -11.31 -8.95 -0.47
N VAL A 282 -11.07 -9.76 0.56
CA VAL A 282 -10.63 -11.16 0.40
C VAL A 282 -11.66 -11.97 -0.40
N ARG A 283 -12.96 -11.78 -0.10
CA ARG A 283 -14.03 -12.46 -0.86
C ARG A 283 -14.12 -11.96 -2.29
N VAL A 284 -13.97 -10.65 -2.50
CA VAL A 284 -13.94 -10.04 -3.85
C VAL A 284 -12.75 -10.59 -4.64
N ALA A 285 -11.55 -10.60 -4.04
CA ALA A 285 -10.35 -11.11 -4.70
C ALA A 285 -10.50 -12.60 -5.08
N ARG A 286 -10.93 -13.43 -4.15
CA ARG A 286 -11.16 -14.87 -4.39
C ARG A 286 -12.19 -15.14 -5.50
N MET A 287 -13.30 -14.38 -5.51
CA MET A 287 -14.33 -14.54 -6.54
C MET A 287 -13.82 -14.07 -7.91
N THR A 288 -13.11 -12.95 -7.94
CA THR A 288 -12.51 -12.44 -9.17
C THR A 288 -11.47 -13.41 -9.72
N ASP A 289 -10.56 -13.91 -8.87
CA ASP A 289 -9.57 -14.92 -9.26
C ASP A 289 -10.22 -16.18 -9.85
N ALA A 290 -11.30 -16.68 -9.22
CA ALA A 290 -12.04 -17.83 -9.73
C ALA A 290 -12.67 -17.59 -11.12
N ILE A 291 -12.94 -16.33 -11.47
CA ILE A 291 -13.45 -15.95 -12.79
C ILE A 291 -12.32 -15.84 -13.83
N VAL A 292 -11.20 -15.17 -13.47
CA VAL A 292 -10.19 -14.73 -14.45
C VAL A 292 -8.92 -15.57 -14.48
N ARG A 293 -8.64 -16.35 -13.44
CA ARG A 293 -7.43 -17.18 -13.30
C ARG A 293 -7.77 -18.67 -13.37
N ARG A 294 -8.64 -19.03 -14.29
CA ARG A 294 -8.95 -20.45 -14.57
C ARG A 294 -7.75 -21.10 -15.24
N GLY A 295 -6.98 -21.87 -14.51
CA GLY A 295 -5.90 -22.72 -15.01
C GLY A 295 -6.43 -24.07 -15.44
#